data_7b31e150aaebf9c32aada97d6d270c8e
#
_entry.id   7b31e150aaebf9c32aada97d6d270c8e
#
_cell.length_a   1.000
_cell.length_b   1.000
_cell.length_c   1.000
_cell.angle_alpha   90.00
_cell.angle_beta   90.00
_cell.angle_gamma   90.00
#
_symmetry.space_group_name_H-M   'P 1'
#
loop_
_entity.id
_entity.type
_entity.pdbx_description
1 polymer ?
#
loop_
_entity_poly.entity_id
_entity_poly.type
_entity_poly.pdbx_seq_one_letter_code
_entity_poly.pdbx_strand_id
1 'polypeptide(L)'
;MKPIYFLSDAHLGSLAIQSRRMQERRLVRFLDSIKHKAGAIYLLGDMFDFWFEYKTVVPKGYTRFLGKLSELTDLGVEVHYFTGNHDLWMHDYLVEECGVVLHTSPSTVEIADKIFYLAHGDGLGVESRSFTFLRALFHNRLAQCLFAALHPRWGVSFGLQWAKHSRLKREDGREPPFQGEDKEPLIIFAKSYLKDHPDINFFIFGHRHLDYDLMLSRSARVVLLGDWIQLFTYAVFDGEQIYLEDYIEGESEP
;
A
#
# COMPACT_ATOMS: atom_id res chain seq x y z
N MET A 1 21.81 6.02 -10.52
CA MET A 1 21.14 5.40 -9.35
C MET A 1 20.30 4.22 -9.85
N LYS A 2 20.10 3.17 -9.04
CA LYS A 2 19.12 2.14 -9.38
C LYS A 2 17.69 2.70 -9.18
N PRO A 3 16.72 2.32 -10.02
CA PRO A 3 15.32 2.77 -9.89
C PRO A 3 14.69 2.39 -8.55
N ILE A 4 13.77 3.22 -8.08
CA ILE A 4 12.96 3.00 -6.88
C ILE A 4 11.51 2.75 -7.30
N TYR A 5 10.91 1.69 -6.79
CA TYR A 5 9.56 1.26 -7.17
C TYR A 5 8.57 1.48 -6.04
N PHE A 6 7.35 1.89 -6.37
CA PHE A 6 6.26 2.14 -5.43
C PHE A 6 5.02 1.38 -5.86
N LEU A 7 4.43 0.61 -4.94
CA LEU A 7 3.22 -0.19 -5.15
C LEU A 7 2.28 -0.05 -3.96
N SER A 8 0.99 -0.31 -4.16
CA SER A 8 0.01 -0.39 -3.06
C SER A 8 -1.19 -1.26 -3.44
N ASP A 9 -2.09 -1.49 -2.51
CA ASP A 9 -3.45 -1.99 -2.72
C ASP A 9 -3.52 -3.32 -3.51
N ALA A 10 -2.71 -4.30 -3.10
CA ALA A 10 -2.78 -5.64 -3.69
C ALA A 10 -3.90 -6.49 -3.08
N HIS A 11 -4.31 -6.23 -1.84
CA HIS A 11 -5.37 -6.94 -1.13
C HIS A 11 -5.31 -8.45 -1.30
N LEU A 12 -4.11 -9.01 -1.15
CA LEU A 12 -3.89 -10.45 -1.24
C LEU A 12 -4.80 -11.19 -0.26
N GLY A 13 -5.42 -12.28 -0.75
CA GLY A 13 -6.33 -13.10 0.06
C GLY A 13 -7.77 -12.62 0.07
N SER A 14 -8.11 -11.53 -0.61
CA SER A 14 -9.47 -10.99 -0.66
C SER A 14 -10.50 -12.04 -1.06
N LEU A 15 -11.56 -12.16 -0.25
CA LEU A 15 -12.67 -13.08 -0.55
C LEU A 15 -13.57 -12.58 -1.69
N ALA A 16 -13.41 -11.33 -2.12
CA ALA A 16 -14.11 -10.76 -3.26
C ALA A 16 -13.42 -11.10 -4.61
N ILE A 17 -12.17 -11.55 -4.60
CA ILE A 17 -11.39 -11.87 -5.78
C ILE A 17 -11.46 -13.38 -6.06
N GLN A 18 -11.97 -13.77 -7.25
CA GLN A 18 -12.09 -15.17 -7.64
C GLN A 18 -10.74 -15.85 -7.85
N SER A 19 -9.79 -15.16 -8.48
CA SER A 19 -8.49 -15.72 -8.90
C SER A 19 -7.34 -15.29 -7.99
N ARG A 20 -7.52 -15.36 -6.66
CA ARG A 20 -6.53 -14.91 -5.65
C ARG A 20 -5.11 -15.40 -5.88
N ARG A 21 -4.95 -16.68 -6.29
CA ARG A 21 -3.62 -17.26 -6.56
C ARG A 21 -2.99 -16.69 -7.83
N MET A 22 -3.79 -16.35 -8.84
CA MET A 22 -3.28 -15.71 -10.06
C MET A 22 -2.82 -14.27 -9.75
N GLN A 23 -3.57 -13.54 -8.96
CA GLN A 23 -3.20 -12.21 -8.51
C GLN A 23 -1.86 -12.22 -7.74
N GLU A 24 -1.71 -13.10 -6.74
CA GLU A 24 -0.45 -13.27 -6.01
C GLU A 24 0.72 -13.60 -6.97
N ARG A 25 0.50 -14.49 -7.93
CA ARG A 25 1.53 -14.85 -8.91
C ARG A 25 1.91 -13.69 -9.83
N ARG A 26 0.94 -12.86 -10.25
CA ARG A 26 1.20 -11.69 -11.09
C ARG A 26 2.08 -10.68 -10.35
N LEU A 27 1.71 -10.34 -9.12
CA LEU A 27 2.54 -9.46 -8.27
C LEU A 27 3.95 -10.01 -8.08
N VAL A 28 4.06 -11.31 -7.78
CA VAL A 28 5.37 -11.97 -7.61
C VAL A 28 6.20 -11.96 -8.89
N ARG A 29 5.59 -12.14 -10.08
CA ARG A 29 6.30 -12.04 -11.37
C ARG A 29 6.81 -10.63 -11.63
N PHE A 30 6.01 -9.61 -11.33
CA PHE A 30 6.47 -8.23 -11.41
C PHE A 30 7.68 -8.01 -10.51
N LEU A 31 7.59 -8.35 -9.23
CA LEU A 31 8.71 -8.22 -8.28
C LEU A 31 9.95 -9.01 -8.74
N ASP A 32 9.75 -10.17 -9.39
CA ASP A 32 10.83 -10.96 -9.98
C ASP A 32 11.51 -10.24 -11.15
N SER A 33 10.74 -9.56 -12.00
CA SER A 33 11.26 -8.82 -13.16
C SER A 33 12.15 -7.63 -12.77
N ILE A 34 11.92 -7.04 -11.61
CA ILE A 34 12.65 -5.86 -11.12
C ILE A 34 13.76 -6.19 -10.10
N LYS A 35 13.85 -7.42 -9.58
CA LYS A 35 14.70 -7.78 -8.43
C LYS A 35 16.19 -7.43 -8.57
N HIS A 36 16.73 -7.43 -9.79
CA HIS A 36 18.13 -7.08 -10.05
C HIS A 36 18.33 -5.61 -10.42
N LYS A 37 17.25 -4.92 -10.81
CA LYS A 37 17.28 -3.52 -11.22
C LYS A 37 16.95 -2.57 -10.06
N ALA A 38 16.04 -2.97 -9.18
CA ALA A 38 15.56 -2.15 -8.08
C ALA A 38 16.67 -1.76 -7.10
N GLY A 39 16.69 -0.50 -6.70
CA GLY A 39 17.47 0.00 -5.57
C GLY A 39 16.69 -0.15 -4.27
N ALA A 40 15.42 0.24 -4.28
CA ALA A 40 14.49 0.01 -3.19
C ALA A 40 13.06 -0.20 -3.74
N ILE A 41 12.20 -0.81 -2.91
CA ILE A 41 10.79 -1.03 -3.20
C ILE A 41 9.97 -0.52 -2.02
N TYR A 42 9.01 0.35 -2.28
CA TYR A 42 8.08 0.90 -1.29
C TYR A 42 6.69 0.30 -1.51
N LEU A 43 6.23 -0.51 -0.55
CA LEU A 43 4.89 -1.08 -0.51
C LEU A 43 4.04 -0.17 0.37
N LEU A 44 3.16 0.64 -0.24
CA LEU A 44 2.42 1.69 0.47
C LEU A 44 1.07 1.21 1.01
N GLY A 45 1.05 0.05 1.68
CA GLY A 45 -0.09 -0.46 2.43
C GLY A 45 -1.11 -1.24 1.64
N ASP A 46 -2.00 -1.89 2.37
CA ASP A 46 -3.09 -2.73 1.84
C ASP A 46 -2.60 -3.83 0.87
N MET A 47 -1.37 -4.35 1.13
CA MET A 47 -0.88 -5.50 0.38
C MET A 47 -1.66 -6.76 0.73
N PHE A 48 -2.19 -6.86 1.94
CA PHE A 48 -3.10 -7.92 2.38
C PHE A 48 -4.51 -7.38 2.60
N ASP A 49 -5.53 -8.17 2.22
CA ASP A 49 -6.94 -7.80 2.42
C ASP A 49 -7.34 -7.79 3.91
N PHE A 50 -6.62 -8.55 4.73
CA PHE A 50 -6.67 -8.52 6.18
C PHE A 50 -5.39 -9.16 6.76
N TRP A 51 -4.76 -8.45 7.69
CA TRP A 51 -3.64 -8.96 8.46
C TRP A 51 -3.82 -8.63 9.94
N PHE A 52 -3.69 -9.65 10.78
CA PHE A 52 -3.56 -9.50 12.22
C PHE A 52 -2.47 -10.43 12.71
N GLU A 53 -1.46 -9.87 13.31
CA GLU A 53 -0.32 -10.59 13.84
C GLU A 53 -0.56 -10.94 15.31
N TYR A 54 -0.79 -12.23 15.55
CA TYR A 54 -0.85 -12.77 16.90
C TYR A 54 0.58 -13.05 17.38
N LYS A 55 0.76 -13.15 18.69
CA LYS A 55 2.08 -13.38 19.28
C LYS A 55 2.87 -14.55 18.67
N THR A 56 2.19 -15.62 18.24
CA THR A 56 2.82 -16.85 17.73
C THR A 56 2.17 -17.36 16.45
N VAL A 57 1.25 -16.63 15.86
CA VAL A 57 0.50 -17.08 14.68
C VAL A 57 0.22 -15.89 13.76
N VAL A 58 0.49 -16.06 12.48
CA VAL A 58 0.12 -15.12 11.43
C VAL A 58 -0.94 -15.73 10.48
N PRO A 59 -1.66 -14.92 9.69
CA PRO A 59 -2.60 -15.45 8.70
C PRO A 59 -1.89 -16.39 7.72
N LYS A 60 -2.50 -17.55 7.47
CA LYS A 60 -1.95 -18.55 6.55
C LYS A 60 -2.12 -18.13 5.08
N GLY A 61 -1.16 -18.47 4.26
CA GLY A 61 -1.14 -18.18 2.83
C GLY A 61 0.03 -17.27 2.46
N TYR A 62 -0.06 -16.62 1.32
CA TYR A 62 0.89 -15.60 0.85
C TYR A 62 2.34 -16.07 0.72
N THR A 63 2.57 -17.38 0.69
CA THR A 63 3.91 -17.98 0.73
C THR A 63 4.81 -17.52 -0.41
N ARG A 64 4.23 -17.24 -1.59
CA ARG A 64 5.00 -16.74 -2.74
C ARG A 64 5.42 -15.30 -2.56
N PHE A 65 4.49 -14.47 -2.09
CA PHE A 65 4.74 -13.05 -1.86
C PHE A 65 5.74 -12.86 -0.71
N LEU A 66 5.52 -13.53 0.43
CA LEU A 66 6.45 -13.48 1.56
C LEU A 66 7.84 -13.99 1.18
N GLY A 67 7.91 -15.14 0.49
CA GLY A 67 9.19 -15.66 -0.01
C GLY A 67 9.87 -14.73 -1.04
N LYS A 68 9.09 -13.97 -1.82
CA LYS A 68 9.65 -12.98 -2.73
C LYS A 68 10.20 -11.77 -1.99
N LEU A 69 9.54 -11.32 -0.90
CA LEU A 69 10.09 -10.25 -0.05
C LEU A 69 11.43 -10.67 0.55
N SER A 70 11.50 -11.89 1.12
CA SER A 70 12.77 -12.43 1.66
C SER A 70 13.85 -12.54 0.57
N GLU A 71 13.52 -13.04 -0.62
CA GLU A 71 14.50 -13.10 -1.74
C GLU A 71 15.03 -11.70 -2.12
N LEU A 72 14.16 -10.69 -2.17
CA LEU A 72 14.55 -9.32 -2.50
C LEU A 72 15.51 -8.74 -1.45
N THR A 73 15.20 -8.90 -0.18
CA THR A 73 16.05 -8.40 0.92
C THR A 73 17.37 -9.16 1.01
N ASP A 74 17.36 -10.48 0.77
CA ASP A 74 18.57 -11.31 0.66
C ASP A 74 19.48 -10.88 -0.52
N LEU A 75 18.89 -10.35 -1.60
CA LEU A 75 19.63 -9.78 -2.74
C LEU A 75 20.12 -8.33 -2.46
N GLY A 76 19.83 -7.77 -1.29
CA GLY A 76 20.23 -6.44 -0.89
C GLY A 76 19.34 -5.32 -1.45
N VAL A 77 18.13 -5.64 -1.91
CA VAL A 77 17.11 -4.64 -2.24
C VAL A 77 16.42 -4.18 -0.95
N GLU A 78 16.42 -2.88 -0.69
CA GLU A 78 15.68 -2.35 0.45
C GLU A 78 14.17 -2.42 0.18
N VAL A 79 13.44 -3.13 1.04
CA VAL A 79 11.98 -3.23 0.96
C VAL A 79 11.36 -2.52 2.13
N HIS A 80 10.67 -1.41 1.85
CA HIS A 80 9.92 -0.61 2.82
C HIS A 80 8.44 -0.99 2.75
N TYR A 81 7.83 -1.30 3.89
CA TYR A 81 6.43 -1.66 3.98
C TYR A 81 5.70 -0.66 4.87
N PHE A 82 4.75 0.08 4.30
CA PHE A 82 3.83 0.93 5.04
C PHE A 82 2.56 0.15 5.35
N THR A 83 2.03 0.28 6.56
CA THR A 83 0.74 -0.31 6.88
C THR A 83 -0.38 0.51 6.28
N GLY A 84 -1.38 -0.16 5.71
CA GLY A 84 -2.65 0.42 5.32
C GLY A 84 -3.75 0.13 6.33
N ASN A 85 -4.99 0.43 6.00
CA ASN A 85 -6.12 0.20 6.90
C ASN A 85 -6.58 -1.28 6.95
N HIS A 86 -6.21 -2.10 5.98
CA HIS A 86 -6.50 -3.54 5.95
C HIS A 86 -5.42 -4.39 6.62
N ASP A 87 -4.18 -3.93 6.64
CA ASP A 87 -3.03 -4.64 7.19
C ASP A 87 -2.31 -3.85 8.30
N LEU A 88 -3.07 -3.04 9.01
CA LEU A 88 -2.66 -2.17 10.09
C LEU A 88 -2.00 -2.89 11.29
N TRP A 89 -2.37 -4.17 11.54
CA TRP A 89 -1.94 -4.89 12.75
C TRP A 89 -0.74 -5.78 12.47
N MET A 90 0.29 -5.18 11.89
CA MET A 90 1.63 -5.74 11.71
C MET A 90 2.56 -5.29 12.83
N HIS A 91 3.46 -6.18 13.25
CA HIS A 91 4.42 -5.89 14.32
C HIS A 91 5.84 -6.23 13.89
N ASP A 92 6.28 -7.46 14.09
CA ASP A 92 7.67 -7.87 13.89
C ASP A 92 7.88 -8.99 12.86
N TYR A 93 6.84 -9.74 12.52
CA TYR A 93 6.95 -10.91 11.65
C TYR A 93 7.60 -10.60 10.28
N LEU A 94 7.12 -9.57 9.58
CA LEU A 94 7.70 -9.23 8.28
C LEU A 94 9.11 -8.64 8.40
N VAL A 95 9.39 -7.97 9.51
CA VAL A 95 10.74 -7.44 9.81
C VAL A 95 11.71 -8.59 10.06
N GLU A 96 11.35 -9.52 10.93
CA GLU A 96 12.22 -10.62 11.33
C GLU A 96 12.36 -11.70 10.26
N GLU A 97 11.25 -12.07 9.58
CA GLU A 97 11.23 -13.18 8.62
C GLU A 97 11.51 -12.76 7.18
N CYS A 98 11.16 -11.53 6.80
CA CYS A 98 11.32 -11.05 5.43
C CYS A 98 12.34 -9.90 5.30
N GLY A 99 12.91 -9.39 6.38
CA GLY A 99 13.91 -8.33 6.36
C GLY A 99 13.40 -6.97 5.88
N VAL A 100 12.09 -6.72 5.93
CA VAL A 100 11.52 -5.45 5.47
C VAL A 100 11.65 -4.35 6.52
N VAL A 101 11.66 -3.10 6.09
CA VAL A 101 11.58 -1.92 6.97
C VAL A 101 10.10 -1.55 7.12
N LEU A 102 9.52 -1.76 8.30
CA LEU A 102 8.09 -1.50 8.56
C LEU A 102 7.85 -0.05 8.99
N HIS A 103 6.90 0.62 8.33
CA HIS A 103 6.43 1.96 8.63
C HIS A 103 4.95 1.92 9.04
N THR A 104 4.65 2.35 10.27
CA THR A 104 3.28 2.39 10.80
C THR A 104 2.63 3.77 10.75
N SER A 105 3.29 4.72 10.10
CA SER A 105 2.85 6.11 9.94
C SER A 105 3.42 6.71 8.64
N PRO A 106 2.83 7.80 8.13
CA PRO A 106 3.40 8.57 7.03
C PRO A 106 4.86 8.94 7.30
N SER A 107 5.67 8.97 6.26
CA SER A 107 7.09 9.30 6.35
C SER A 107 7.51 10.26 5.25
N THR A 108 8.37 11.20 5.60
CA THR A 108 9.07 12.04 4.62
C THR A 108 10.48 11.51 4.46
N VAL A 109 10.86 11.17 3.23
CA VAL A 109 12.16 10.61 2.89
C VAL A 109 12.82 11.40 1.78
N GLU A 110 14.14 11.51 1.83
CA GLU A 110 14.95 12.10 0.78
C GLU A 110 15.57 11.01 -0.08
N ILE A 111 15.33 11.07 -1.39
CA ILE A 111 15.88 10.13 -2.38
C ILE A 111 16.45 10.96 -3.53
N ALA A 112 17.75 10.89 -3.78
CA ALA A 112 18.45 11.59 -4.86
C ALA A 112 18.11 13.10 -4.92
N ASP A 113 18.27 13.80 -3.81
CA ASP A 113 17.98 15.24 -3.67
C ASP A 113 16.51 15.64 -3.91
N LYS A 114 15.60 14.66 -3.88
CA LYS A 114 14.14 14.88 -3.94
C LYS A 114 13.48 14.45 -2.65
N ILE A 115 12.52 15.24 -2.19
CA ILE A 115 11.78 14.97 -0.96
C ILE A 115 10.44 14.34 -1.31
N PHE A 116 10.21 13.14 -0.76
CA PHE A 116 9.00 12.34 -0.94
C PHE A 116 8.19 12.32 0.36
N TYR A 117 6.91 12.60 0.28
CA TYR A 117 5.95 12.29 1.32
C TYR A 117 5.24 11.00 0.96
N LEU A 118 5.45 9.95 1.76
CA LEU A 118 4.96 8.60 1.52
C LEU A 118 3.94 8.21 2.57
N ALA A 119 2.78 7.74 2.15
CA ALA A 119 1.73 7.25 3.04
C ALA A 119 0.81 6.29 2.30
N HIS A 120 0.10 5.42 3.04
CA HIS A 120 -1.01 4.68 2.42
C HIS A 120 -2.12 5.63 1.96
N GLY A 121 -2.54 6.55 2.80
CA GLY A 121 -3.54 7.56 2.45
C GLY A 121 -4.77 7.55 3.36
N ASP A 122 -5.01 6.49 4.09
CA ASP A 122 -6.10 6.42 5.06
C ASP A 122 -5.90 7.44 6.20
N GLY A 123 -6.96 8.15 6.55
CA GLY A 123 -6.90 9.21 7.57
C GLY A 123 -6.29 10.52 7.09
N LEU A 124 -5.97 10.66 5.80
CA LEU A 124 -5.51 11.91 5.21
C LEU A 124 -6.66 12.61 4.46
N GLY A 125 -6.78 13.93 4.65
CA GLY A 125 -7.84 14.72 4.04
C GLY A 125 -9.17 14.68 4.83
N VAL A 126 -10.28 14.92 4.14
CA VAL A 126 -11.61 14.99 4.77
C VAL A 126 -12.27 13.62 4.75
N GLU A 127 -12.43 13.04 5.92
CA GLU A 127 -13.08 11.74 6.09
C GLU A 127 -14.41 11.84 6.83
N SER A 128 -15.25 10.80 6.67
CA SER A 128 -16.50 10.72 7.43
C SER A 128 -16.22 10.47 8.91
N ARG A 129 -17.09 11.02 9.78
CA ARG A 129 -16.97 10.82 11.25
C ARG A 129 -16.99 9.33 11.64
N SER A 130 -17.74 8.50 10.91
CA SER A 130 -17.79 7.05 11.14
C SER A 130 -16.48 6.36 10.81
N PHE A 131 -15.78 6.77 9.76
CA PHE A 131 -14.46 6.25 9.40
C PHE A 131 -13.42 6.67 10.43
N THR A 132 -13.40 7.95 10.82
CA THR A 132 -12.50 8.46 11.88
C THR A 132 -12.68 7.69 13.20
N PHE A 133 -13.92 7.40 13.60
CA PHE A 133 -14.20 6.60 14.79
C PHE A 133 -13.69 5.16 14.65
N LEU A 134 -13.96 4.52 13.52
CA LEU A 134 -13.51 3.15 13.26
C LEU A 134 -11.98 3.05 13.24
N ARG A 135 -11.31 4.01 12.60
CA ARG A 135 -9.86 4.14 12.59
C ARG A 135 -9.29 4.28 14.01
N ALA A 136 -9.88 5.17 14.82
CA ALA A 136 -9.49 5.32 16.22
C ALA A 136 -9.66 4.03 17.03
N LEU A 137 -10.73 3.27 16.79
CA LEU A 137 -10.95 1.96 17.42
C LEU A 137 -9.86 0.96 17.01
N PHE A 138 -9.49 0.90 15.74
CA PHE A 138 -8.48 -0.05 15.25
C PHE A 138 -7.06 0.30 15.72
N HIS A 139 -6.77 1.58 15.96
CA HIS A 139 -5.51 2.03 16.56
C HIS A 139 -5.49 1.92 18.10
N ASN A 140 -6.63 1.60 18.73
CA ASN A 140 -6.72 1.50 20.18
C ASN A 140 -6.08 0.18 20.68
N ARG A 141 -5.04 0.29 21.51
CA ARG A 141 -4.29 -0.87 22.04
C ARG A 141 -5.16 -1.84 22.84
N LEU A 142 -6.15 -1.34 23.59
CA LEU A 142 -7.06 -2.21 24.34
C LEU A 142 -7.95 -3.03 23.40
N ALA A 143 -8.48 -2.39 22.34
CA ALA A 143 -9.27 -3.09 21.32
C ALA A 143 -8.42 -4.15 20.60
N GLN A 144 -7.16 -3.85 20.29
CA GLN A 144 -6.21 -4.81 19.72
C GLN A 144 -5.94 -5.99 20.66
N CYS A 145 -5.73 -5.74 21.96
CA CYS A 145 -5.54 -6.79 22.97
C CYS A 145 -6.79 -7.69 23.10
N LEU A 146 -7.98 -7.09 23.09
CA LEU A 146 -9.24 -7.85 23.13
C LEU A 146 -9.43 -8.68 21.86
N PHE A 147 -9.08 -8.14 20.69
CA PHE A 147 -9.11 -8.90 19.44
C PHE A 147 -8.08 -10.04 19.43
N ALA A 148 -6.88 -9.81 19.96
CA ALA A 148 -5.83 -10.83 20.11
C ALA A 148 -6.26 -12.00 21.02
N ALA A 149 -7.18 -11.77 21.96
CA ALA A 149 -7.73 -12.82 22.80
C ALA A 149 -8.72 -13.75 22.06
N LEU A 150 -9.21 -13.35 20.89
CA LEU A 150 -10.03 -14.22 20.06
C LEU A 150 -9.18 -15.33 19.43
N HIS A 151 -9.78 -16.52 19.33
CA HIS A 151 -9.10 -17.60 18.61
C HIS A 151 -8.79 -17.17 17.17
N PRO A 152 -7.55 -17.36 16.66
CA PRO A 152 -7.13 -16.88 15.34
C PRO A 152 -8.07 -17.27 14.19
N ARG A 153 -8.66 -18.47 14.24
CA ARG A 153 -9.67 -18.91 13.27
C ARG A 153 -10.85 -17.97 13.17
N TRP A 154 -11.34 -17.45 14.30
CA TRP A 154 -12.49 -16.55 14.32
C TRP A 154 -12.09 -15.14 13.97
N GLY A 155 -10.99 -14.64 14.54
CA GLY A 155 -10.49 -13.29 14.27
C GLY A 155 -10.18 -13.08 12.80
N VAL A 156 -9.38 -13.97 12.19
CA VAL A 156 -9.03 -13.87 10.75
C VAL A 156 -10.27 -14.05 9.85
N SER A 157 -11.16 -15.02 10.18
CA SER A 157 -12.40 -15.20 9.40
C SER A 157 -13.30 -13.97 9.48
N PHE A 158 -13.44 -13.37 10.66
CA PHE A 158 -14.21 -12.14 10.86
C PHE A 158 -13.61 -10.98 10.05
N GLY A 159 -12.29 -10.75 10.14
CA GLY A 159 -11.62 -9.68 9.41
C GLY A 159 -11.78 -9.81 7.89
N LEU A 160 -11.56 -10.99 7.33
CA LEU A 160 -11.76 -11.25 5.90
C LEU A 160 -13.21 -11.08 5.44
N GLN A 161 -14.20 -11.49 6.26
CA GLN A 161 -15.61 -11.27 5.94
C GLN A 161 -15.99 -9.79 6.05
N TRP A 162 -15.44 -9.07 7.03
CA TRP A 162 -15.63 -7.63 7.16
C TRP A 162 -15.08 -6.89 5.94
N ALA A 163 -13.84 -7.18 5.54
CA ALA A 163 -13.21 -6.61 4.35
C ALA A 163 -14.05 -6.88 3.08
N LYS A 164 -14.49 -8.14 2.89
CA LYS A 164 -15.38 -8.51 1.79
C LYS A 164 -16.68 -7.71 1.80
N HIS A 165 -17.34 -7.61 2.97
CA HIS A 165 -18.62 -6.90 3.10
C HIS A 165 -18.46 -5.40 2.82
N SER A 166 -17.40 -4.79 3.33
CA SER A 166 -17.07 -3.39 3.05
C SER A 166 -16.91 -3.14 1.56
N ARG A 167 -16.20 -4.02 0.85
CA ARG A 167 -16.00 -3.92 -0.59
C ARG A 167 -17.29 -4.11 -1.40
N LEU A 168 -18.13 -5.08 -1.04
CA LEU A 168 -19.40 -5.35 -1.73
C LEU A 168 -20.48 -4.29 -1.50
N LYS A 169 -20.34 -3.45 -0.47
CA LYS A 169 -21.24 -2.30 -0.23
C LYS A 169 -20.98 -1.13 -1.19
N ARG A 170 -19.83 -1.09 -1.83
CA ARG A 170 -19.52 -0.08 -2.85
C ARG A 170 -20.26 -0.43 -4.13
N GLU A 171 -20.78 0.56 -4.83
CA GLU A 171 -21.47 0.35 -6.11
C GLU A 171 -20.54 -0.43 -7.06
N ASP A 172 -21.02 -1.57 -7.57
CA ASP A 172 -20.26 -2.51 -8.42
C ASP A 172 -18.92 -3.02 -7.83
N GLY A 173 -18.70 -2.90 -6.51
CA GLY A 173 -17.45 -3.30 -5.86
C GLY A 173 -16.24 -2.45 -6.22
N ARG A 174 -16.45 -1.29 -6.84
CA ARG A 174 -15.41 -0.36 -7.26
C ARG A 174 -15.33 0.84 -6.32
N GLU A 175 -14.15 1.43 -6.24
CA GLU A 175 -13.99 2.73 -5.60
C GLU A 175 -14.73 3.81 -6.39
N PRO A 176 -15.24 4.87 -5.72
CA PRO A 176 -15.82 6.01 -6.41
C PRO A 176 -14.83 6.55 -7.45
N PRO A 177 -15.30 6.82 -8.69
CA PRO A 177 -14.42 7.36 -9.72
C PRO A 177 -13.87 8.73 -9.30
N PHE A 178 -12.79 9.13 -9.95
CA PHE A 178 -12.22 10.45 -9.76
C PHE A 178 -13.26 11.55 -10.03
N GLN A 179 -13.51 12.39 -9.04
CA GLN A 179 -14.54 13.44 -9.09
C GLN A 179 -13.97 14.83 -9.31
N GLY A 180 -12.67 14.93 -9.57
CA GLY A 180 -11.95 16.20 -9.74
C GLY A 180 -11.05 16.53 -8.55
N GLU A 181 -10.03 17.32 -8.80
CA GLU A 181 -8.97 17.67 -7.85
C GLU A 181 -9.49 18.32 -6.56
N ASP A 182 -10.57 19.08 -6.65
CA ASP A 182 -11.15 19.80 -5.53
C ASP A 182 -12.05 18.93 -4.63
N LYS A 183 -12.26 17.67 -5.03
CA LYS A 183 -13.07 16.69 -4.29
C LYS A 183 -12.26 15.48 -3.85
N GLU A 184 -11.08 15.24 -4.43
CA GLU A 184 -10.25 14.10 -4.07
C GLU A 184 -9.49 14.38 -2.75
N PRO A 185 -9.80 13.66 -1.66
CA PRO A 185 -9.27 13.97 -0.32
C PRO A 185 -7.74 14.00 -0.25
N LEU A 186 -7.06 13.08 -0.95
CA LEU A 186 -5.60 12.99 -0.94
C LEU A 186 -4.95 14.14 -1.70
N ILE A 187 -5.57 14.62 -2.78
CA ILE A 187 -5.10 15.80 -3.53
C ILE A 187 -5.31 17.07 -2.69
N ILE A 188 -6.47 17.21 -2.03
CA ILE A 188 -6.75 18.33 -1.13
C ILE A 188 -5.72 18.35 0.02
N PHE A 189 -5.46 17.19 0.61
CA PHE A 189 -4.43 17.04 1.65
C PHE A 189 -3.06 17.48 1.13
N ALA A 190 -2.61 16.95 -0.01
CA ALA A 190 -1.31 17.26 -0.58
C ALA A 190 -1.16 18.76 -0.90
N LYS A 191 -2.19 19.39 -1.51
CA LYS A 191 -2.24 20.83 -1.75
C LYS A 191 -2.16 21.66 -0.47
N SER A 192 -2.80 21.20 0.61
CA SER A 192 -2.76 21.89 1.90
C SER A 192 -1.42 21.72 2.58
N TYR A 193 -0.89 20.50 2.63
CA TYR A 193 0.37 20.15 3.27
C TYR A 193 1.56 20.84 2.60
N LEU A 194 1.54 20.94 1.27
CA LEU A 194 2.58 21.61 0.48
C LEU A 194 2.74 23.11 0.80
N LYS A 195 1.72 23.78 1.35
CA LYS A 195 1.82 25.20 1.76
C LYS A 195 2.77 25.39 2.91
N ASP A 196 2.78 24.42 3.85
CA ASP A 196 3.62 24.46 5.04
C ASP A 196 4.95 23.72 4.82
N HIS A 197 5.03 22.87 3.78
CA HIS A 197 6.20 22.07 3.40
C HIS A 197 6.52 22.22 1.90
N PRO A 198 6.96 23.40 1.45
CA PRO A 198 7.16 23.73 0.02
C PRO A 198 8.35 23.00 -0.61
N ASP A 199 9.16 22.33 0.16
CA ASP A 199 10.32 21.52 -0.22
C ASP A 199 9.95 20.13 -0.74
N ILE A 200 8.72 19.65 -0.51
CA ILE A 200 8.28 18.34 -0.98
C ILE A 200 8.13 18.34 -2.51
N ASN A 201 8.77 17.34 -3.14
CA ASN A 201 8.69 17.16 -4.59
C ASN A 201 7.61 16.16 -4.99
N PHE A 202 7.43 15.08 -4.21
CA PHE A 202 6.51 14.01 -4.55
C PHE A 202 5.66 13.58 -3.35
N PHE A 203 4.34 13.55 -3.54
CA PHE A 203 3.39 12.89 -2.65
C PHE A 203 2.97 11.59 -3.30
N ILE A 204 3.20 10.45 -2.64
CA ILE A 204 2.86 9.13 -3.18
C ILE A 204 1.87 8.45 -2.24
N PHE A 205 0.72 8.05 -2.78
CA PHE A 205 -0.38 7.46 -2.03
C PHE A 205 -0.97 6.23 -2.70
N GLY A 206 -1.48 5.30 -1.90
CA GLY A 206 -2.40 4.23 -2.28
C GLY A 206 -3.85 4.56 -1.92
N HIS A 207 -4.55 3.59 -1.33
CA HIS A 207 -5.86 3.68 -0.68
C HIS A 207 -7.07 3.96 -1.60
N ARG A 208 -6.91 4.81 -2.59
CA ARG A 208 -8.01 5.26 -3.45
C ARG A 208 -8.22 4.37 -4.68
N HIS A 209 -7.33 3.43 -4.94
CA HIS A 209 -7.38 2.57 -6.13
C HIS A 209 -7.57 3.37 -7.43
N LEU A 210 -7.01 4.56 -7.48
CA LEU A 210 -6.99 5.45 -8.64
C LEU A 210 -5.55 5.62 -9.09
N ASP A 211 -5.32 5.50 -10.38
CA ASP A 211 -4.04 5.73 -11.05
C ASP A 211 -4.00 7.17 -11.57
N TYR A 212 -3.44 8.06 -10.77
CA TYR A 212 -3.38 9.49 -11.10
C TYR A 212 -2.00 10.06 -10.84
N ASP A 213 -1.53 10.87 -11.77
CA ASP A 213 -0.32 11.67 -11.66
C ASP A 213 -0.63 13.12 -12.00
N LEU A 214 -0.51 13.99 -11.01
CA LEU A 214 -0.93 15.38 -11.10
C LEU A 214 0.14 16.33 -10.59
N MET A 215 0.43 17.37 -11.35
CA MET A 215 1.28 18.50 -10.94
C MET A 215 0.52 19.38 -9.95
N LEU A 216 1.05 19.53 -8.73
CA LEU A 216 0.51 20.46 -7.71
C LEU A 216 1.14 21.86 -7.86
N SER A 217 2.40 21.92 -8.28
CA SER A 217 3.17 23.13 -8.53
C SER A 217 4.23 22.87 -9.61
N ARG A 218 5.11 23.84 -9.87
CA ARG A 218 6.23 23.63 -10.79
C ARG A 218 7.24 22.57 -10.33
N SER A 219 7.29 22.28 -9.03
CA SER A 219 8.27 21.38 -8.42
C SER A 219 7.67 20.24 -7.62
N ALA A 220 6.34 20.20 -7.46
CA ALA A 220 5.65 19.21 -6.65
C ALA A 220 4.58 18.46 -7.44
N ARG A 221 4.51 17.14 -7.27
CA ARG A 221 3.53 16.23 -7.89
C ARG A 221 2.86 15.36 -6.83
N VAL A 222 1.63 14.94 -7.09
CA VAL A 222 0.96 13.87 -6.35
C VAL A 222 0.71 12.69 -7.29
N VAL A 223 1.06 11.50 -6.81
CA VAL A 223 0.87 10.24 -7.53
C VAL A 223 -0.02 9.33 -6.67
N LEU A 224 -1.14 8.91 -7.23
CA LEU A 224 -1.99 7.86 -6.69
C LEU A 224 -1.68 6.57 -7.42
N LEU A 225 -1.29 5.52 -6.71
CA LEU A 225 -0.65 4.32 -7.26
C LEU A 225 -1.60 3.33 -7.95
N GLY A 226 -2.91 3.58 -7.94
CA GLY A 226 -3.86 2.59 -8.45
C GLY A 226 -4.01 1.38 -7.54
N ASP A 227 -4.08 0.18 -8.12
CA ASP A 227 -4.17 -1.08 -7.38
C ASP A 227 -3.54 -2.27 -8.13
N TRP A 228 -3.36 -3.38 -7.40
CA TRP A 228 -2.94 -4.68 -7.95
C TRP A 228 -4.09 -5.69 -8.03
N ILE A 229 -5.33 -5.19 -8.20
CA ILE A 229 -6.56 -5.97 -8.38
C ILE A 229 -7.05 -5.92 -9.82
N GLN A 230 -7.13 -4.72 -10.40
CA GLN A 230 -7.66 -4.45 -11.74
C GLN A 230 -6.71 -3.63 -12.60
N LEU A 231 -6.05 -2.62 -12.03
CA LEU A 231 -5.20 -1.68 -12.75
C LEU A 231 -3.78 -2.24 -12.95
N PHE A 232 -3.22 -2.93 -11.94
CA PHE A 232 -1.85 -3.47 -11.94
C PHE A 232 -0.79 -2.40 -12.17
N THR A 233 -0.96 -1.25 -11.53
CA THR A 233 -0.12 -0.07 -11.69
C THR A 233 0.97 -0.01 -10.63
N TYR A 234 2.05 0.65 -10.97
CA TYR A 234 3.16 0.97 -10.08
C TYR A 234 3.78 2.30 -10.48
N ALA A 235 4.49 2.95 -9.56
CA ALA A 235 5.32 4.08 -9.93
C ALA A 235 6.80 3.70 -9.86
N VAL A 236 7.61 4.29 -10.74
CA VAL A 236 9.06 4.14 -10.77
C VAL A 236 9.74 5.50 -10.78
N PHE A 237 10.71 5.68 -9.90
CA PHE A 237 11.57 6.87 -9.84
C PHE A 237 12.97 6.49 -10.33
N ASP A 238 13.44 7.16 -11.37
CA ASP A 238 14.71 6.89 -12.03
C ASP A 238 15.91 7.66 -11.45
N GLY A 239 15.65 8.54 -10.50
CA GLY A 239 16.61 9.48 -9.88
C GLY A 239 16.36 10.93 -10.22
N GLU A 240 15.55 11.20 -11.24
CA GLU A 240 15.17 12.56 -11.68
C GLU A 240 13.66 12.74 -11.74
N GLN A 241 12.96 11.78 -12.35
CA GLN A 241 11.52 11.82 -12.60
C GLN A 241 10.82 10.58 -12.05
N ILE A 242 9.53 10.73 -11.79
CA ILE A 242 8.64 9.64 -11.45
C ILE A 242 7.70 9.35 -12.62
N TYR A 243 7.47 8.06 -12.88
CA TYR A 243 6.57 7.57 -13.91
C TYR A 243 5.56 6.64 -13.27
N LEU A 244 4.28 6.81 -13.59
CA LEU A 244 3.21 5.90 -13.23
C LEU A 244 2.98 4.98 -14.43
N GLU A 245 3.11 3.67 -14.25
CA GLU A 245 3.14 2.68 -15.32
C GLU A 245 2.22 1.49 -15.01
N ASP A 246 1.75 0.83 -16.07
CA ASP A 246 0.95 -0.39 -16.01
C ASP A 246 1.84 -1.62 -16.15
N TYR A 247 1.63 -2.63 -15.32
CA TYR A 247 2.26 -3.93 -15.52
C TYR A 247 1.45 -4.79 -16.49
N ILE A 248 1.95 -4.95 -17.71
CA ILE A 248 1.40 -5.83 -18.74
C ILE A 248 2.20 -7.12 -18.73
N GLU A 249 1.54 -8.23 -18.38
CA GLU A 249 2.18 -9.53 -18.28
C GLU A 249 2.64 -10.03 -19.65
N GLY A 250 3.94 -10.30 -19.78
CA GLY A 250 4.55 -10.78 -21.04
C GLY A 250 5.24 -9.70 -21.86
N GLU A 251 5.14 -8.43 -21.49
CA GLU A 251 5.99 -7.39 -22.03
C GLU A 251 7.30 -7.34 -21.25
N SER A 252 8.43 -7.40 -21.96
CA SER A 252 9.71 -7.03 -21.38
C SER A 252 9.76 -5.51 -21.29
N GLU A 253 10.07 -4.95 -20.12
CA GLU A 253 10.38 -3.52 -20.00
C GLU A 253 11.41 -3.11 -21.06
N PRO A 254 11.27 -1.89 -21.65
CA PRO A 254 12.17 -1.38 -22.67
C PRO A 254 13.62 -1.24 -22.20
#